data_4a1a8b4162876531bcc73bbbe8fcb7d0
#
_entry.id   4a1a8b4162876531bcc73bbbe8fcb7d0
#
_cell.length_a   1.000
_cell.length_b   1.000
_cell.length_c   1.000
_cell.angle_alpha   90.00
_cell.angle_beta   90.00
_cell.angle_gamma   90.00
#
_symmetry.space_group_name_H-M   'P 1'
#
loop_
_entity.id
_entity.type
_entity.pdbx_description
1 polymer ?
#
loop_
_entity_poly.entity_id
_entity_poly.type
_entity_poly.pdbx_seq_one_letter_code
_entity_poly.pdbx_strand_id
1 'polypeptide(L)'
;MLIHKEVKDRELYVYMNGKLIYKRWLDTGASKVFDVMAYDKNTLVSIKDLQQQREKLELIAVSALLKLKATADGGRRTGILSGYRPDHVFEYPENDGRLEAFMGDITWYDGLAIEPGEEKVVTVRFLFCPQIEQYLSIGRKWQIHEGPVCIGEAEIIDFI
;
A
#
# COMPACT_ATOMS: atom_id res chain seq x y z
N MET A 1 16.38 17.05 1.39
CA MET A 1 15.75 16.32 2.53
C MET A 1 16.00 14.85 2.32
N LEU A 2 16.66 14.18 3.25
CA LEU A 2 16.98 12.74 3.17
C LEU A 2 16.05 11.99 4.12
N ILE A 3 15.20 11.12 3.55
CA ILE A 3 14.36 10.21 4.33
C ILE A 3 14.96 8.81 4.21
N HIS A 4 15.11 8.15 5.34
CA HIS A 4 15.58 6.78 5.44
C HIS A 4 14.60 5.95 6.24
N LYS A 5 14.31 4.73 5.77
CA LYS A 5 13.50 3.74 6.47
C LYS A 5 14.32 2.52 6.81
N GLU A 6 14.02 1.95 7.95
CA GLU A 6 14.60 0.70 8.41
C GLU A 6 13.49 -0.15 9.02
N VAL A 7 13.43 -1.42 8.60
CA VAL A 7 12.58 -2.42 9.26
C VAL A 7 13.49 -3.36 10.02
N LYS A 8 13.30 -3.43 11.33
CA LYS A 8 14.06 -4.30 12.22
C LYS A 8 13.14 -4.84 13.31
N ASP A 9 13.24 -6.15 13.58
CA ASP A 9 12.46 -6.83 14.62
C ASP A 9 10.95 -6.58 14.55
N ARG A 10 10.39 -6.52 13.31
CA ARG A 10 8.99 -6.21 13.00
C ARG A 10 8.56 -4.81 13.45
N GLU A 11 9.49 -3.90 13.45
CA GLU A 11 9.26 -2.48 13.71
C GLU A 11 9.77 -1.66 12.52
N LEU A 12 8.95 -0.72 12.06
CA LEU A 12 9.33 0.26 11.04
C LEU A 12 9.86 1.52 11.75
N TYR A 13 11.03 1.96 11.34
CA TYR A 13 11.64 3.21 11.77
C TYR A 13 11.76 4.15 10.57
N VAL A 14 11.37 5.41 10.74
CA VAL A 14 11.51 6.45 9.71
C VAL A 14 12.38 7.57 10.25
N TYR A 15 13.45 7.86 9.54
CA TYR A 15 14.41 8.90 9.88
C TYR A 15 14.35 10.02 8.84
N MET A 16 14.48 11.27 9.28
CA MET A 16 14.70 12.40 8.41
C MET A 16 15.99 13.12 8.79
N ASN A 17 16.91 13.25 7.83
CA ASN A 17 18.26 13.80 8.06
C ASN A 17 18.98 13.15 9.26
N GLY A 18 18.84 11.81 9.41
CA GLY A 18 19.44 11.03 10.48
C GLY A 18 18.71 11.05 11.84
N LYS A 19 17.64 11.85 11.98
CA LYS A 19 16.82 11.91 13.20
C LYS A 19 15.60 11.01 13.06
N LEU A 20 15.34 10.15 14.05
CA LEU A 20 14.12 9.35 14.11
C LEU A 20 12.90 10.27 14.27
N ILE A 21 11.97 10.20 13.33
CA ILE A 21 10.75 11.01 13.34
C ILE A 21 9.49 10.19 13.58
N TYR A 22 9.53 8.88 13.25
CA TYR A 22 8.38 8.01 13.33
C TYR A 22 8.81 6.55 13.56
N LYS A 23 7.99 5.81 14.32
CA LYS A 23 8.12 4.36 14.54
C LYS A 23 6.75 3.70 14.46
N ARG A 24 6.69 2.50 13.89
CA ARG A 24 5.51 1.67 13.86
C ARG A 24 5.84 0.22 14.25
N TRP A 25 4.99 -0.36 15.07
CA TRP A 25 5.00 -1.80 15.40
C TRP A 25 4.13 -2.53 14.37
N LEU A 26 4.75 -3.33 13.51
CA LEU A 26 4.09 -3.96 12.37
C LEU A 26 3.09 -5.04 12.79
N ASP A 27 3.29 -5.66 13.96
CA ASP A 27 2.38 -6.71 14.48
C ASP A 27 1.06 -6.15 14.99
N THR A 28 1.10 -4.98 15.60
CA THR A 28 -0.07 -4.36 16.26
C THR A 28 -0.67 -3.23 15.46
N GLY A 29 0.08 -2.71 14.47
CA GLY A 29 -0.26 -1.48 13.78
C GLY A 29 -0.12 -0.20 14.62
N ALA A 30 0.29 -0.31 15.89
CA ALA A 30 0.54 0.86 16.72
C ALA A 30 1.69 1.71 16.18
N SER A 31 1.64 3.02 16.39
CA SER A 31 2.69 3.92 15.92
C SER A 31 2.98 5.03 16.92
N LYS A 32 4.16 5.65 16.77
CA LYS A 32 4.60 6.79 17.55
C LYS A 32 5.31 7.80 16.68
N VAL A 33 4.85 9.04 16.71
CA VAL A 33 5.49 10.19 16.09
C VAL A 33 6.42 10.85 17.11
N PHE A 34 7.70 11.04 16.75
CA PHE A 34 8.71 11.67 17.60
C PHE A 34 8.93 13.14 17.24
N ASP A 35 8.64 13.52 15.98
CA ASP A 35 8.74 14.88 15.52
C ASP A 35 7.53 15.19 14.61
N VAL A 36 6.49 15.75 15.22
CA VAL A 36 5.22 16.05 14.53
C VAL A 36 5.44 17.05 13.37
N MET A 37 6.30 18.04 13.57
CA MET A 37 6.55 19.06 12.52
C MET A 37 7.29 18.48 11.32
N ALA A 38 8.23 17.57 11.56
CA ALA A 38 8.94 16.87 10.50
C ALA A 38 8.02 15.88 9.77
N TYR A 39 7.17 15.18 10.51
CA TYR A 39 6.19 14.24 9.98
C TYR A 39 5.16 14.95 9.09
N ASP A 40 4.60 16.07 9.54
CA ASP A 40 3.63 16.85 8.77
C ASP A 40 4.22 17.44 7.50
N LYS A 41 5.49 17.89 7.54
CA LYS A 41 6.19 18.35 6.34
C LYS A 41 6.32 17.26 5.27
N ASN A 42 6.47 16.01 5.66
CA ASN A 42 6.52 14.88 4.73
C ASN A 42 5.15 14.57 4.11
N THR A 43 4.06 14.83 4.82
CA THR A 43 2.70 14.68 4.29
C THR A 43 2.35 15.77 3.29
N LEU A 44 2.95 16.96 3.43
CA LEU A 44 2.71 18.14 2.61
C LEU A 44 3.63 18.25 1.39
N VAL A 45 4.49 17.25 1.12
CA VAL A 45 5.23 17.20 -0.15
C VAL A 45 4.22 17.25 -1.28
N SER A 46 4.24 18.33 -2.04
CA SER A 46 3.28 18.57 -3.10
C SER A 46 3.33 17.43 -4.14
N ILE A 47 2.20 17.14 -4.77
CA ILE A 47 2.12 16.15 -5.85
C ILE A 47 3.17 16.45 -6.96
N LYS A 48 3.52 17.72 -7.16
CA LYS A 48 4.58 18.14 -8.09
C LYS A 48 5.96 17.65 -7.65
N ASP A 49 6.29 17.78 -6.38
CA ASP A 49 7.56 17.29 -5.84
C ASP A 49 7.61 15.76 -5.88
N LEU A 50 6.48 15.09 -5.64
CA LEU A 50 6.34 13.65 -5.78
C LEU A 50 6.57 13.20 -7.23
N GLN A 51 6.08 13.92 -8.22
CA GLN A 51 6.31 13.60 -9.64
C GLN A 51 7.75 13.80 -10.07
N GLN A 52 8.43 14.83 -9.57
CA GLN A 52 9.84 15.10 -9.85
C GLN A 52 10.79 14.17 -9.08
N GLN A 53 10.36 13.66 -7.93
CA GLN A 53 11.14 12.75 -7.08
C GLN A 53 10.74 11.28 -7.27
N ARG A 54 10.06 10.92 -8.34
CA ARG A 54 9.56 9.56 -8.61
C ARG A 54 10.59 8.45 -8.38
N GLU A 55 11.87 8.74 -8.66
CA GLU A 55 12.98 7.82 -8.40
C GLU A 55 13.41 7.77 -6.92
N LYS A 56 12.92 8.69 -6.09
CA LYS A 56 13.24 8.81 -4.66
C LYS A 56 12.05 8.54 -3.75
N LEU A 57 10.88 8.20 -4.33
CA LEU A 57 9.71 7.85 -3.55
C LEU A 57 9.95 6.54 -2.83
N GLU A 58 9.84 6.57 -1.52
CA GLU A 58 9.85 5.36 -0.74
C GLU A 58 8.56 4.59 -0.96
N LEU A 59 8.71 3.34 -1.32
CA LEU A 59 7.62 2.39 -1.45
C LEU A 59 7.60 1.52 -0.20
N ILE A 60 6.42 1.33 0.37
CA ILE A 60 6.21 0.30 1.37
C ILE A 60 5.86 -0.98 0.63
N ALA A 61 6.70 -1.99 0.78
CA ALA A 61 6.48 -3.29 0.17
C ALA A 61 5.92 -4.29 1.19
N VAL A 62 4.87 -4.98 0.78
CA VAL A 62 4.27 -6.08 1.53
C VAL A 62 4.12 -7.30 0.64
N SER A 63 4.26 -8.48 1.23
CA SER A 63 3.81 -9.73 0.62
C SER A 63 2.32 -9.89 0.91
N ALA A 64 1.52 -10.17 -0.11
CA ALA A 64 0.09 -10.27 0.00
C ALA A 64 -0.47 -11.46 -0.77
N LEU A 65 -1.52 -12.08 -0.24
CA LEU A 65 -2.36 -13.00 -0.97
C LEU A 65 -3.43 -12.20 -1.69
N LEU A 66 -3.31 -12.08 -3.02
CA LEU A 66 -4.28 -11.43 -3.88
C LEU A 66 -5.24 -12.45 -4.45
N LYS A 67 -6.54 -12.16 -4.41
CA LYS A 67 -7.60 -12.91 -5.07
C LYS A 67 -8.40 -12.01 -5.99
N LEU A 68 -8.36 -12.28 -7.29
CA LEU A 68 -9.22 -11.60 -8.24
C LEU A 68 -10.64 -12.15 -8.19
N LYS A 69 -11.60 -11.25 -8.27
CA LYS A 69 -13.00 -11.59 -8.37
C LYS A 69 -13.28 -12.31 -9.69
N ALA A 70 -14.05 -13.38 -9.65
CA ALA A 70 -14.46 -14.07 -10.88
C ALA A 70 -15.33 -13.15 -11.76
N THR A 71 -15.23 -13.31 -13.06
CA THR A 71 -16.03 -12.52 -14.01
C THR A 71 -17.53 -12.66 -13.76
N ALA A 72 -17.99 -13.87 -13.42
CA ALA A 72 -19.39 -14.15 -13.09
C ALA A 72 -19.88 -13.40 -11.84
N ASP A 73 -18.96 -13.03 -10.93
CA ASP A 73 -19.27 -12.29 -9.70
C ASP A 73 -19.07 -10.77 -9.87
N GLY A 74 -18.98 -10.29 -11.09
CA GLY A 74 -18.76 -8.87 -11.41
C GLY A 74 -17.30 -8.44 -11.42
N GLY A 75 -16.35 -9.39 -11.48
CA GLY A 75 -14.94 -9.13 -11.69
C GLY A 75 -14.59 -8.76 -13.13
N ARG A 76 -13.31 -8.61 -13.40
CA ARG A 76 -12.76 -8.32 -14.73
C ARG A 76 -13.11 -9.44 -15.73
N ARG A 77 -13.08 -9.10 -17.02
CA ARG A 77 -13.19 -10.09 -18.12
C ARG A 77 -11.83 -10.71 -18.47
N THR A 78 -10.75 -10.02 -18.15
CA THR A 78 -9.36 -10.43 -18.47
C THR A 78 -8.51 -10.39 -17.20
N GLY A 79 -7.49 -11.21 -17.17
CA GLY A 79 -6.48 -11.21 -16.10
C GLY A 79 -5.68 -9.91 -16.01
N ILE A 80 -4.84 -9.84 -15.00
CA ILE A 80 -3.88 -8.75 -14.80
C ILE A 80 -2.45 -9.26 -15.02
N LEU A 81 -1.55 -8.36 -15.38
CA LEU A 81 -0.12 -8.63 -15.54
C LEU A 81 0.68 -7.99 -14.40
N SER A 82 1.88 -8.53 -14.13
CA SER A 82 2.81 -7.94 -13.16
C SER A 82 3.10 -6.47 -13.51
N GLY A 83 3.10 -5.61 -12.48
CA GLY A 83 3.18 -4.16 -12.64
C GLY A 83 1.82 -3.46 -12.72
N TYR A 84 0.73 -4.19 -12.54
CA TYR A 84 -0.62 -3.65 -12.51
C TYR A 84 -0.81 -2.64 -11.37
N ARG A 85 -1.49 -1.53 -11.64
CA ARG A 85 -1.66 -0.40 -10.73
C ARG A 85 -3.14 -0.08 -10.50
N PRO A 86 -3.82 -0.82 -9.63
CA PRO A 86 -5.20 -0.53 -9.24
C PRO A 86 -5.27 0.53 -8.14
N ASP A 87 -6.48 0.89 -7.78
CA ASP A 87 -6.80 1.59 -6.55
C ASP A 87 -6.87 0.58 -5.37
N HIS A 88 -6.18 0.88 -4.27
CA HIS A 88 -6.18 0.07 -3.06
C HIS A 88 -7.08 0.72 -2.02
N VAL A 89 -8.16 0.06 -1.63
CA VAL A 89 -9.19 0.59 -0.72
C VAL A 89 -9.23 -0.24 0.55
N PHE A 90 -8.83 0.33 1.67
CA PHE A 90 -8.78 -0.35 2.96
C PHE A 90 -10.09 -0.26 3.74
N GLU A 91 -10.85 0.81 3.54
CA GLU A 91 -12.13 1.04 4.21
C GLU A 91 -13.12 1.72 3.26
N TYR A 92 -14.38 1.36 3.39
CA TYR A 92 -15.47 2.07 2.74
C TYR A 92 -15.99 3.16 3.67
N PRO A 93 -16.28 4.36 3.15
CA PRO A 93 -16.80 5.44 3.95
C PRO A 93 -18.19 5.08 4.48
N GLU A 94 -18.46 5.46 5.72
CA GLU A 94 -19.83 5.50 6.24
C GLU A 94 -20.59 6.65 5.57
N ASN A 95 -21.83 6.44 5.16
CA ASN A 95 -22.75 7.48 4.67
C ASN A 95 -22.28 8.23 3.39
N ASP A 96 -22.23 7.55 2.24
CA ASP A 96 -21.95 8.15 0.92
C ASP A 96 -20.72 9.07 0.86
N GLY A 97 -19.78 8.88 1.78
CA GLY A 97 -18.51 9.60 1.83
C GLY A 97 -17.63 9.28 0.61
N ARG A 98 -16.60 10.10 0.40
CA ARG A 98 -15.66 9.91 -0.68
C ARG A 98 -14.78 8.69 -0.40
N LEU A 99 -14.70 7.77 -1.37
CA LEU A 99 -13.82 6.61 -1.29
C LEU A 99 -12.36 7.05 -1.21
N GLU A 100 -11.64 6.60 -0.18
CA GLU A 100 -10.22 6.81 -0.04
C GLU A 100 -9.46 5.65 -0.69
N ALA A 101 -8.65 5.96 -1.69
CA ALA A 101 -7.85 4.98 -2.39
C ALA A 101 -6.35 5.33 -2.28
N PHE A 102 -5.54 4.30 -2.11
CA PHE A 102 -4.08 4.42 -2.04
C PHE A 102 -3.45 3.93 -3.33
N MET A 103 -2.37 4.59 -3.74
CA MET A 103 -1.64 4.23 -4.95
C MET A 103 -0.61 3.15 -4.64
N GLY A 104 -0.54 2.15 -5.52
CA GLY A 104 0.45 1.09 -5.44
C GLY A 104 0.49 0.25 -6.70
N ASP A 105 1.52 -0.57 -6.84
CA ASP A 105 1.60 -1.57 -7.89
C ASP A 105 1.65 -2.99 -7.30
N ILE A 106 1.20 -3.95 -8.10
CA ILE A 106 1.16 -5.37 -7.78
C ILE A 106 2.14 -6.08 -8.70
N THR A 107 3.14 -6.73 -8.12
CA THR A 107 4.22 -7.39 -8.89
C THR A 107 4.44 -8.84 -8.47
N TRP A 108 4.87 -9.66 -9.43
CA TRP A 108 5.31 -11.05 -9.23
C TRP A 108 6.22 -11.47 -10.39
N TYR A 109 6.91 -12.63 -10.27
CA TYR A 109 8.04 -12.96 -11.14
C TYR A 109 7.86 -14.17 -12.06
N ASP A 110 6.73 -14.90 -12.01
CA ASP A 110 6.54 -16.10 -12.84
C ASP A 110 6.14 -15.79 -14.29
N GLY A 111 5.89 -14.52 -14.62
CA GLY A 111 5.53 -14.08 -15.97
C GLY A 111 4.12 -14.46 -16.43
N LEU A 112 3.33 -15.14 -15.58
CA LEU A 112 1.97 -15.54 -15.88
C LEU A 112 0.98 -14.45 -15.46
N ALA A 113 -0.11 -14.29 -16.20
CA ALA A 113 -1.23 -13.46 -15.77
C ALA A 113 -1.90 -14.07 -14.52
N ILE A 114 -2.57 -13.23 -13.72
CA ILE A 114 -3.56 -13.68 -12.73
C ILE A 114 -4.92 -13.53 -13.36
N GLU A 115 -5.58 -14.63 -13.63
CA GLU A 115 -6.89 -14.63 -14.28
C GLU A 115 -8.04 -14.35 -13.28
N PRO A 116 -9.20 -13.86 -13.76
CA PRO A 116 -10.37 -13.69 -12.89
C PRO A 116 -10.74 -14.97 -12.14
N GLY A 117 -10.90 -14.86 -10.83
CA GLY A 117 -11.19 -15.98 -9.92
C GLY A 117 -9.96 -16.69 -9.36
N GLU A 118 -8.76 -16.36 -9.83
CA GLU A 118 -7.52 -16.91 -9.31
C GLU A 118 -6.99 -16.14 -8.10
N GLU A 119 -6.17 -16.82 -7.31
CA GLU A 119 -5.41 -16.22 -6.22
C GLU A 119 -3.90 -16.46 -6.40
N LYS A 120 -3.09 -15.51 -5.97
CA LYS A 120 -1.63 -15.57 -6.05
C LYS A 120 -0.99 -14.77 -4.93
N VAL A 121 0.14 -15.26 -4.44
CA VAL A 121 1.03 -14.47 -3.57
C VAL A 121 1.80 -13.49 -4.45
N VAL A 122 1.71 -12.21 -4.11
CA VAL A 122 2.27 -11.09 -4.85
C VAL A 122 3.02 -10.14 -3.92
N THR A 123 3.87 -9.30 -4.49
CA THR A 123 4.41 -8.13 -3.81
C THR A 123 3.55 -6.93 -4.17
N VAL A 124 3.03 -6.24 -3.16
CA VAL A 124 2.34 -4.95 -3.33
C VAL A 124 3.24 -3.84 -2.79
N ARG A 125 3.50 -2.84 -3.63
CA ARG A 125 4.33 -1.69 -3.27
C ARG A 125 3.43 -0.46 -3.23
N PHE A 126 3.16 0.03 -2.04
CA PHE A 126 2.38 1.24 -1.84
C PHE A 126 3.28 2.47 -1.89
N LEU A 127 2.78 3.52 -2.51
CA LEU A 127 3.34 4.85 -2.34
C LEU A 127 3.18 5.28 -0.89
N PHE A 128 4.30 5.62 -0.23
CA PHE A 128 4.24 6.04 1.16
C PHE A 128 3.41 7.32 1.32
N CYS A 129 2.44 7.24 2.20
CA CYS A 129 1.79 8.39 2.81
C CYS A 129 1.44 8.03 4.26
N PRO A 130 1.41 8.98 5.20
CA PRO A 130 1.16 8.68 6.61
C PRO A 130 -0.16 7.97 6.86
N GLN A 131 -1.18 8.28 6.06
CA GLN A 131 -2.51 7.74 6.21
C GLN A 131 -2.58 6.23 5.97
N ILE A 132 -1.73 5.69 5.07
CA ILE A 132 -1.75 4.25 4.78
C ILE A 132 -1.20 3.41 5.93
N GLU A 133 -0.30 3.96 6.75
CA GLU A 133 0.39 3.19 7.79
C GLU A 133 -0.54 2.57 8.83
N GLN A 134 -1.66 3.22 9.13
CA GLN A 134 -2.66 2.68 10.06
C GLN A 134 -3.25 1.35 9.60
N TYR A 135 -3.21 1.08 8.29
CA TYR A 135 -3.78 -0.14 7.69
C TYR A 135 -2.76 -1.25 7.51
N LEU A 136 -1.45 -0.97 7.61
CA LEU A 136 -0.41 -1.93 7.32
C LEU A 136 -0.12 -2.82 8.53
N SER A 137 -0.84 -3.93 8.63
CA SER A 137 -0.63 -4.98 9.63
C SER A 137 -0.85 -6.36 9.00
N ILE A 138 -0.16 -7.38 9.51
CA ILE A 138 -0.35 -8.77 9.03
C ILE A 138 -1.79 -9.19 9.27
N GLY A 139 -2.39 -9.85 8.27
CA GLY A 139 -3.79 -10.26 8.27
C GLY A 139 -4.77 -9.15 7.87
N ARG A 140 -4.29 -7.92 7.63
CA ARG A 140 -5.16 -6.86 7.13
C ARG A 140 -5.59 -7.15 5.70
N LYS A 141 -6.90 -7.16 5.48
CA LYS A 141 -7.53 -7.26 4.16
C LYS A 141 -7.89 -5.89 3.63
N TRP A 142 -7.86 -5.76 2.30
CA TRP A 142 -8.32 -4.57 1.59
C TRP A 142 -8.87 -4.94 0.22
N GLN A 143 -9.62 -4.04 -0.38
CA GLN A 143 -10.24 -4.22 -1.68
C GLN A 143 -9.38 -3.62 -2.79
N ILE A 144 -9.38 -4.28 -3.94
CA ILE A 144 -8.73 -3.83 -5.16
C ILE A 144 -9.81 -3.28 -6.10
N HIS A 145 -9.63 -2.04 -6.52
CA HIS A 145 -10.63 -1.33 -7.32
C HIS A 145 -10.08 -0.86 -8.67
N GLU A 146 -10.97 -0.79 -9.65
CA GLU A 146 -10.84 0.01 -10.86
C GLU A 146 -11.94 1.08 -10.83
N GLY A 147 -11.57 2.30 -10.41
CA GLY A 147 -12.55 3.33 -10.12
C GLY A 147 -13.60 2.84 -9.09
N PRO A 148 -14.90 2.88 -9.41
CA PRO A 148 -15.93 2.46 -8.47
C PRO A 148 -16.10 0.94 -8.34
N VAL A 149 -15.45 0.15 -9.22
CA VAL A 149 -15.68 -1.30 -9.30
C VAL A 149 -14.66 -2.06 -8.49
N CYS A 150 -15.11 -2.83 -7.50
CA CYS A 150 -14.26 -3.78 -6.77
C CYS A 150 -13.98 -5.01 -7.66
N ILE A 151 -12.70 -5.23 -7.96
CA ILE A 151 -12.23 -6.32 -8.84
C ILE A 151 -11.52 -7.44 -8.09
N GLY A 152 -11.26 -7.30 -6.80
CA GLY A 152 -10.57 -8.30 -6.00
C GLY A 152 -10.37 -7.87 -4.55
N GLU A 153 -9.73 -8.77 -3.82
CA GLU A 153 -9.34 -8.59 -2.42
C GLU A 153 -7.88 -9.01 -2.25
N ALA A 154 -7.19 -8.38 -1.33
CA ALA A 154 -5.86 -8.83 -0.93
C ALA A 154 -5.72 -8.83 0.60
N GLU A 155 -4.80 -9.66 1.12
CA GLU A 155 -4.50 -9.79 2.54
C GLU A 155 -2.98 -9.70 2.75
N ILE A 156 -2.52 -8.86 3.67
CA ILE A 156 -1.10 -8.77 4.03
C ILE A 156 -0.70 -10.04 4.76
N ILE A 157 0.27 -10.78 4.21
CA ILE A 157 0.80 -12.00 4.80
C ILE A 157 2.19 -11.81 5.41
N ASP A 158 2.98 -10.85 4.89
CA ASP A 158 4.29 -10.49 5.45
C ASP A 158 4.74 -9.10 4.98
N PHE A 159 5.80 -8.58 5.59
CA PHE A 159 6.50 -7.35 5.17
C PHE A 159 7.83 -7.70 4.50
N ILE A 160 8.19 -6.94 3.48
CA ILE A 160 9.42 -7.14 2.70
C ILE A 160 10.39 -5.99 2.96
#